data_39d353dd8a6ff6e78a9c682ff6175fbe
#
_entry.id   39d353dd8a6ff6e78a9c682ff6175fbe
#
_cell.length_a   1.000
_cell.length_b   1.000
_cell.length_c   1.000
_cell.angle_alpha   90.00
_cell.angle_beta   90.00
_cell.angle_gamma   90.00
#
_symmetry.space_group_name_H-M   'P 1'
#
loop_
_entity.id
_entity.type
_entity.pdbx_description
1 polymer ?
#
loop_
_entity_poly.entity_id
_entity_poly.type
_entity_poly.pdbx_seq_one_letter_code
_entity_poly.pdbx_strand_id
1 'polypeptide(L)'
;FFDIFDEIKRCNEIKKSDLVISMLPPRFHTLIAKDCIYFKKNLITASYVSDEMFLLDSEAKKANILILNEIGLDPGIDHISAMKIIDSLNDSGANISSFKSFCGGLIAPDSSNNPWDYKFTWNPRNVVLAGKDGSKYLKDGSIKELKYNEVFTNTEKITIPQYGDFESYANRNSLNYIKKYNLENINTLVRGTLRRPGFCPSWDVLVKSGLTSFDEIDMKSVKTKYEELINKNDNKLIQNNLEYLDLFNSDENIKFNSPGDFLQSKLEKKWALSKNDKDMIVMQHKFEYELNNINYRLTSSMVLIGSDDIKTAMAKTVGLPVFFAAKQILEDKTSLKGVKIPVHKDRKSVV
;
A
#
# COMPACT_ATOMS: atom_id res chain seq x y z
N PHE A 1 -10.46 7.30 -25.32
CA PHE A 1 -10.03 6.00 -24.80
C PHE A 1 -9.30 5.23 -25.90
N PHE A 2 -8.20 4.55 -25.56
CA PHE A 2 -7.45 3.68 -26.47
C PHE A 2 -6.81 2.53 -25.67
N ASP A 3 -6.48 1.44 -26.39
CA ASP A 3 -5.70 0.35 -25.81
C ASP A 3 -4.24 0.79 -25.66
N ILE A 4 -3.67 0.60 -24.49
CA ILE A 4 -2.27 0.97 -24.24
C ILE A 4 -1.28 0.17 -25.10
N PHE A 5 -1.70 -0.97 -25.65
CA PHE A 5 -0.92 -1.77 -26.58
C PHE A 5 -1.00 -1.25 -28.03
N ASP A 6 -1.93 -0.33 -28.34
CA ASP A 6 -1.91 0.43 -29.59
C ASP A 6 -0.74 1.42 -29.54
N GLU A 7 0.40 0.98 -30.01
CA GLU A 7 1.66 1.74 -29.96
C GLU A 7 1.53 3.09 -30.66
N ILE A 8 0.88 3.13 -31.83
CA ILE A 8 0.74 4.37 -32.60
C ILE A 8 -0.04 5.41 -31.83
N LYS A 9 -1.18 5.03 -31.27
CA LYS A 9 -2.01 5.95 -30.48
C LYS A 9 -1.32 6.36 -29.20
N ARG A 10 -0.73 5.40 -28.47
CA ARG A 10 0.01 5.64 -27.21
C ARG A 10 1.13 6.66 -27.43
N CYS A 11 1.99 6.42 -28.42
CA CYS A 11 3.09 7.32 -28.75
C CYS A 11 2.60 8.71 -29.17
N ASN A 12 1.53 8.78 -29.98
CA ASN A 12 0.97 10.06 -30.41
C ASN A 12 0.42 10.88 -29.24
N GLU A 13 -0.25 10.25 -28.27
CA GLU A 13 -0.79 10.95 -27.09
C GLU A 13 0.33 11.39 -26.15
N ILE A 14 1.35 10.55 -25.90
CA ILE A 14 2.51 10.93 -25.10
C ILE A 14 3.26 12.10 -25.74
N LYS A 15 3.48 12.06 -27.05
CA LYS A 15 4.17 13.14 -27.78
C LYS A 15 3.47 14.49 -27.64
N LYS A 16 2.16 14.53 -27.63
CA LYS A 16 1.36 15.77 -27.54
C LYS A 16 1.27 16.31 -26.10
N SER A 17 1.51 15.47 -25.07
CA SER A 17 1.34 15.87 -23.69
C SER A 17 2.54 16.67 -23.17
N ASP A 18 2.32 17.51 -22.16
CA ASP A 18 3.38 18.21 -21.42
C ASP A 18 3.93 17.35 -20.27
N LEU A 19 3.06 16.51 -19.71
CA LEU A 19 3.34 15.59 -18.61
C LEU A 19 2.46 14.35 -18.76
N VAL A 20 2.99 13.19 -18.42
CA VAL A 20 2.25 11.93 -18.39
C VAL A 20 1.99 11.51 -16.94
N ILE A 21 0.75 11.17 -16.61
CA ILE A 21 0.37 10.57 -15.32
C ILE A 21 -0.13 9.15 -15.61
N SER A 22 0.60 8.15 -15.10
CA SER A 22 0.24 6.74 -15.29
C SER A 22 -0.45 6.18 -14.06
N MET A 23 -1.76 5.93 -14.17
CA MET A 23 -2.58 5.24 -13.16
C MET A 23 -2.92 3.81 -13.58
N LEU A 24 -2.12 3.24 -14.46
CA LEU A 24 -2.26 1.88 -14.95
C LEU A 24 -1.85 0.84 -13.88
N PRO A 25 -2.18 -0.44 -14.06
CA PRO A 25 -1.57 -1.50 -13.28
C PRO A 25 -0.04 -1.47 -13.33
N PRO A 26 0.68 -1.77 -12.22
CA PRO A 26 2.14 -1.57 -12.09
C PRO A 26 2.97 -2.15 -13.24
N ARG A 27 2.60 -3.32 -13.75
CA ARG A 27 3.29 -4.02 -14.85
C ARG A 27 3.38 -3.21 -16.15
N PHE A 28 2.58 -2.17 -16.33
CA PHE A 28 2.55 -1.37 -17.56
C PHE A 28 3.31 -0.04 -17.44
N HIS A 29 3.73 0.36 -16.25
CA HIS A 29 4.41 1.64 -16.06
C HIS A 29 5.75 1.71 -16.82
N THR A 30 6.50 0.61 -16.89
CA THR A 30 7.79 0.56 -17.59
C THR A 30 7.62 0.77 -19.09
N LEU A 31 6.53 0.28 -19.69
CA LEU A 31 6.20 0.55 -21.09
C LEU A 31 6.02 2.05 -21.34
N ILE A 32 5.19 2.70 -20.51
CA ILE A 32 4.96 4.15 -20.60
C ILE A 32 6.24 4.95 -20.35
N ALA A 33 7.06 4.51 -19.40
CA ALA A 33 8.32 5.18 -19.07
C ALA A 33 9.31 5.20 -20.25
N LYS A 34 9.42 4.10 -20.99
CA LYS A 34 10.25 4.03 -22.19
C LYS A 34 9.81 5.01 -23.27
N ASP A 35 8.51 5.11 -23.52
CA ASP A 35 7.97 6.09 -24.46
C ASP A 35 8.20 7.53 -23.97
N CYS A 36 8.02 7.79 -22.66
CA CYS A 36 8.30 9.09 -22.07
C CYS A 36 9.77 9.49 -22.22
N ILE A 37 10.70 8.56 -22.06
CA ILE A 37 12.14 8.79 -22.30
C ILE A 37 12.38 9.16 -23.77
N TYR A 38 11.80 8.40 -24.70
CA TYR A 38 11.95 8.63 -26.13
C TYR A 38 11.41 10.01 -26.57
N PHE A 39 10.22 10.40 -26.06
CA PHE A 39 9.60 11.69 -26.39
C PHE A 39 10.00 12.82 -25.44
N LYS A 40 10.93 12.60 -24.50
CA LYS A 40 11.40 13.57 -23.51
C LYS A 40 10.27 14.18 -22.69
N LYS A 41 9.36 13.35 -22.19
CA LYS A 41 8.22 13.74 -21.36
C LYS A 41 8.42 13.28 -19.92
N ASN A 42 8.11 14.13 -18.95
CA ASN A 42 8.10 13.73 -17.55
C ASN A 42 6.95 12.73 -17.28
N LEU A 43 7.16 11.81 -16.32
CA LEU A 43 6.19 10.80 -15.92
C LEU A 43 5.96 10.81 -14.42
N ILE A 44 4.70 10.68 -14.00
CA ILE A 44 4.31 10.48 -12.60
C ILE A 44 3.53 9.19 -12.45
N THR A 45 3.78 8.43 -11.38
CA THR A 45 2.95 7.30 -10.95
C THR A 45 2.91 7.16 -9.43
N ALA A 46 1.75 6.75 -8.89
CA ALA A 46 1.56 6.46 -7.47
C ALA A 46 2.11 5.08 -7.04
N SER A 47 2.52 4.25 -8.00
CA SER A 47 2.97 2.88 -7.73
C SER A 47 4.40 2.81 -7.21
N TYR A 48 4.70 1.74 -6.47
CA TYR A 48 6.07 1.40 -6.07
C TYR A 48 6.99 1.33 -7.29
N VAL A 49 8.22 1.82 -7.11
CA VAL A 49 9.26 1.68 -8.13
C VAL A 49 9.67 0.20 -8.24
N SER A 50 9.62 -0.36 -9.46
CA SER A 50 10.15 -1.69 -9.74
C SER A 50 11.63 -1.63 -10.09
N ASP A 51 12.33 -2.77 -10.00
CA ASP A 51 13.74 -2.86 -10.41
C ASP A 51 13.91 -2.50 -11.89
N GLU A 52 12.98 -2.94 -12.75
CA GLU A 52 12.96 -2.61 -14.19
C GLU A 52 12.79 -1.11 -14.42
N MET A 53 11.94 -0.44 -13.62
CA MET A 53 11.79 1.01 -13.68
C MET A 53 13.07 1.71 -13.23
N PHE A 54 13.71 1.19 -12.17
CA PHE A 54 14.94 1.78 -11.66
C PHE A 54 16.10 1.68 -12.65
N LEU A 55 16.15 0.63 -13.47
CA LEU A 55 17.15 0.48 -14.54
C LEU A 55 17.09 1.60 -15.60
N LEU A 56 15.94 2.27 -15.74
CA LEU A 56 15.76 3.41 -16.66
C LEU A 56 16.33 4.74 -16.15
N ASP A 57 16.87 4.79 -14.90
CA ASP A 57 17.35 6.03 -14.29
C ASP A 57 18.39 6.78 -15.15
N SER A 58 19.37 6.04 -15.67
CA SER A 58 20.42 6.62 -16.51
C SER A 58 19.89 7.19 -17.84
N GLU A 59 18.94 6.50 -18.47
CA GLU A 59 18.33 6.93 -19.73
C GLU A 59 17.43 8.15 -19.50
N ALA A 60 16.64 8.14 -18.44
CA ALA A 60 15.81 9.27 -18.06
C ALA A 60 16.64 10.53 -17.76
N LYS A 61 17.80 10.38 -17.07
CA LYS A 61 18.74 11.48 -16.86
C LYS A 61 19.31 12.02 -18.16
N LYS A 62 19.72 11.17 -19.08
CA LYS A 62 20.22 11.56 -20.42
C LYS A 62 19.14 12.28 -21.22
N ALA A 63 17.89 11.85 -21.12
CA ALA A 63 16.76 12.49 -21.76
C ALA A 63 16.33 13.81 -21.06
N ASN A 64 16.95 14.15 -19.92
CA ASN A 64 16.64 15.31 -19.08
C ASN A 64 15.20 15.32 -18.56
N ILE A 65 14.62 14.18 -18.25
CA ILE A 65 13.27 14.04 -17.70
C ILE A 65 13.27 13.50 -16.26
N LEU A 66 12.18 13.75 -15.57
CA LEU A 66 11.84 13.17 -14.28
C LEU A 66 10.81 12.05 -14.47
N ILE A 67 11.09 10.87 -13.92
CA ILE A 67 10.13 9.80 -13.71
C ILE A 67 9.90 9.68 -12.20
N LEU A 68 8.81 10.26 -11.72
CA LEU A 68 8.49 10.31 -10.30
C LEU A 68 7.54 9.16 -9.94
N ASN A 69 8.04 8.23 -9.14
CA ASN A 69 7.28 7.09 -8.63
C ASN A 69 6.91 7.30 -7.16
N GLU A 70 6.06 6.43 -6.63
CA GLU A 70 5.70 6.41 -5.21
C GLU A 70 5.10 7.76 -4.75
N ILE A 71 4.30 8.42 -5.59
CA ILE A 71 3.67 9.71 -5.27
C ILE A 71 2.17 9.55 -5.05
N GLY A 72 1.81 8.65 -4.12
CA GLY A 72 0.45 8.38 -3.70
C GLY A 72 0.27 8.50 -2.19
N LEU A 73 -0.37 7.51 -1.57
CA LEU A 73 -0.60 7.44 -0.13
C LEU A 73 0.49 6.62 0.59
N ASP A 74 0.51 5.33 0.32
CA ASP A 74 1.49 4.33 0.74
C ASP A 74 1.71 3.36 -0.45
N PRO A 75 2.65 3.75 -1.30
CA PRO A 75 3.73 4.73 -1.10
C PRO A 75 3.36 6.18 -1.52
N GLY A 76 3.89 7.16 -0.78
CA GLY A 76 3.79 8.59 -1.11
C GLY A 76 3.71 9.50 0.11
N ILE A 77 2.53 9.76 0.64
CA ILE A 77 2.36 10.59 1.85
C ILE A 77 3.16 10.01 3.02
N ASP A 78 3.24 8.68 3.12
CA ASP A 78 4.04 7.98 4.13
C ASP A 78 5.52 8.38 4.06
N HIS A 79 6.09 8.47 2.85
CA HIS A 79 7.47 8.92 2.65
C HIS A 79 7.66 10.38 3.04
N ILE A 80 6.77 11.23 2.54
CA ILE A 80 6.87 12.68 2.71
C ILE A 80 6.74 13.06 4.17
N SER A 81 5.75 12.51 4.87
CA SER A 81 5.52 12.78 6.29
C SER A 81 6.62 12.18 7.19
N ALA A 82 7.09 10.96 6.89
CA ALA A 82 8.21 10.36 7.60
C ALA A 82 9.49 11.18 7.43
N MET A 83 9.85 11.53 6.19
CA MET A 83 11.06 12.30 5.91
C MET A 83 11.03 13.72 6.50
N LYS A 84 9.84 14.35 6.59
CA LYS A 84 9.70 15.62 7.29
C LYS A 84 10.15 15.53 8.76
N ILE A 85 9.77 14.44 9.42
CA ILE A 85 10.14 14.19 10.83
C ILE A 85 11.62 13.78 10.91
N ILE A 86 12.07 12.85 10.06
CA ILE A 86 13.46 12.38 10.02
C ILE A 86 14.43 13.56 9.82
N ASP A 87 14.17 14.45 8.86
CA ASP A 87 15.01 15.62 8.63
C ASP A 87 15.03 16.55 9.85
N SER A 88 13.86 16.82 10.45
CA SER A 88 13.79 17.66 11.65
C SER A 88 14.56 17.08 12.83
N LEU A 89 14.50 15.77 13.04
CA LEU A 89 15.26 15.07 14.07
C LEU A 89 16.76 15.12 13.78
N ASN A 90 17.15 14.84 12.54
CA ASN A 90 18.56 14.90 12.12
C ASN A 90 19.13 16.31 12.24
N ASP A 91 18.37 17.33 11.83
CA ASP A 91 18.78 18.75 11.93
C ASP A 91 18.93 19.18 13.41
N SER A 92 18.23 18.53 14.34
CA SER A 92 18.40 18.76 15.80
C SER A 92 19.56 17.98 16.42
N GLY A 93 20.23 17.10 15.66
CA GLY A 93 21.29 16.21 16.15
C GLY A 93 20.78 14.97 16.86
N ALA A 94 19.53 14.59 16.69
CA ALA A 94 18.96 13.37 17.28
C ALA A 94 19.47 12.11 16.58
N ASN A 95 19.69 11.05 17.36
CA ASN A 95 20.02 9.72 16.87
C ASN A 95 18.75 8.84 16.85
N ILE A 96 18.22 8.55 15.67
CA ILE A 96 16.99 7.78 15.50
C ILE A 96 17.32 6.28 15.62
N SER A 97 16.80 5.63 16.64
CA SER A 97 17.02 4.19 16.90
C SER A 97 15.88 3.31 16.37
N SER A 98 14.65 3.84 16.26
CA SER A 98 13.48 3.08 15.81
C SER A 98 12.56 3.97 14.94
N PHE A 99 12.12 3.41 13.83
CA PHE A 99 11.08 3.98 12.97
C PHE A 99 10.09 2.90 12.55
N LYS A 100 8.82 3.13 12.89
CA LYS A 100 7.72 2.28 12.44
C LYS A 100 6.68 3.14 11.71
N SER A 101 6.23 2.68 10.56
CA SER A 101 5.21 3.35 9.74
C SER A 101 4.06 2.41 9.44
N PHE A 102 2.86 2.80 9.79
CA PHE A 102 1.65 2.02 9.60
C PHE A 102 0.63 2.80 8.78
N CYS A 103 0.03 2.15 7.79
CA CYS A 103 -1.03 2.76 6.97
C CYS A 103 -2.15 1.77 6.70
N GLY A 104 -3.40 2.23 6.68
CA GLY A 104 -4.55 1.42 6.31
C GLY A 104 -5.64 2.22 5.61
N GLY A 105 -6.18 1.64 4.53
CA GLY A 105 -7.45 2.06 3.94
C GLY A 105 -8.55 1.18 4.50
N LEU A 106 -9.54 1.78 5.13
CA LEU A 106 -10.57 1.16 5.95
C LEU A 106 -11.93 1.78 5.63
N ILE A 107 -12.99 1.21 6.21
CA ILE A 107 -14.30 1.86 6.25
C ILE A 107 -14.39 2.78 7.48
N ALA A 108 -15.03 3.94 7.34
CA ALA A 108 -15.29 4.83 8.47
C ALA A 108 -16.27 4.16 9.46
N PRO A 109 -16.16 4.44 10.78
CA PRO A 109 -17.01 3.80 11.78
C PRO A 109 -18.51 3.92 11.49
N ASP A 110 -18.97 5.07 11.02
CA ASP A 110 -20.38 5.33 10.71
C ASP A 110 -20.89 4.56 9.48
N SER A 111 -20.00 4.01 8.68
CA SER A 111 -20.29 3.24 7.46
C SER A 111 -19.95 1.77 7.60
N SER A 112 -19.47 1.36 8.78
CA SER A 112 -19.19 -0.04 9.07
C SER A 112 -20.48 -0.81 9.34
N ASN A 113 -20.76 -1.82 8.51
CA ASN A 113 -21.98 -2.63 8.56
C ASN A 113 -21.73 -4.11 8.31
N ASN A 114 -20.52 -4.58 8.51
CA ASN A 114 -20.14 -5.97 8.41
C ASN A 114 -19.10 -6.34 9.49
N PRO A 115 -19.00 -7.61 9.89
CA PRO A 115 -18.16 -8.02 11.01
C PRO A 115 -16.65 -7.86 10.76
N TRP A 116 -16.22 -7.70 9.51
CA TRP A 116 -14.82 -7.44 9.16
C TRP A 116 -14.41 -5.99 9.37
N ASP A 117 -15.35 -5.06 9.57
CA ASP A 117 -15.10 -3.61 9.57
C ASP A 117 -14.26 -3.18 8.37
N TYR A 118 -14.54 -3.79 7.21
CA TYR A 118 -13.78 -3.61 5.99
C TYR A 118 -14.67 -3.56 4.74
N LYS A 119 -14.36 -2.64 3.83
CA LYS A 119 -14.88 -2.59 2.46
C LYS A 119 -13.76 -2.20 1.50
N PHE A 120 -13.90 -2.56 0.24
CA PHE A 120 -12.92 -2.17 -0.78
C PHE A 120 -12.99 -0.68 -1.08
N THR A 121 -11.88 0.00 -0.87
CA THR A 121 -11.68 1.42 -1.19
C THR A 121 -10.66 1.60 -2.31
N TRP A 122 -10.07 0.50 -2.77
CA TRP A 122 -9.06 0.44 -3.81
C TRP A 122 -9.08 -0.94 -4.47
N ASN A 123 -8.02 -1.33 -5.21
CA ASN A 123 -7.98 -2.53 -6.03
C ASN A 123 -8.20 -3.83 -5.23
N PRO A 124 -9.32 -4.55 -5.44
CA PRO A 124 -9.64 -5.79 -4.70
C PRO A 124 -8.57 -6.87 -4.83
N ARG A 125 -8.00 -7.04 -6.04
CA ARG A 125 -6.97 -8.06 -6.28
C ARG A 125 -5.73 -7.84 -5.42
N ASN A 126 -5.31 -6.60 -5.21
CA ASN A 126 -4.18 -6.29 -4.34
C ASN A 126 -4.46 -6.60 -2.87
N VAL A 127 -5.71 -6.54 -2.45
CA VAL A 127 -6.11 -6.94 -1.09
C VAL A 127 -6.04 -8.46 -0.95
N VAL A 128 -6.51 -9.22 -1.95
CA VAL A 128 -6.40 -10.70 -1.94
C VAL A 128 -4.94 -11.16 -1.98
N LEU A 129 -4.08 -10.45 -2.70
CA LEU A 129 -2.64 -10.72 -2.78
C LEU A 129 -1.82 -10.18 -1.59
N ALA A 130 -2.46 -9.52 -0.61
CA ALA A 130 -1.73 -8.94 0.51
C ALA A 130 -0.90 -10.00 1.26
N GLY A 131 0.36 -9.69 1.50
CA GLY A 131 1.29 -10.58 2.21
C GLY A 131 1.85 -11.75 1.38
N LYS A 132 1.44 -11.96 0.11
CA LYS A 132 1.86 -13.12 -0.71
C LYS A 132 3.40 -13.28 -0.77
N ASP A 133 4.13 -12.20 -0.86
CA ASP A 133 5.59 -12.22 -0.93
C ASP A 133 6.26 -12.31 0.45
N GLY A 134 5.48 -12.55 1.51
CA GLY A 134 5.96 -12.48 2.87
C GLY A 134 6.30 -11.05 3.31
N SER A 135 7.08 -10.92 4.38
CA SER A 135 7.58 -9.64 4.82
C SER A 135 8.99 -9.74 5.38
N LYS A 136 9.76 -8.64 5.25
CA LYS A 136 11.13 -8.56 5.76
C LYS A 136 11.35 -7.19 6.39
N TYR A 137 11.81 -7.17 7.64
CA TYR A 137 11.98 -5.94 8.41
C TYR A 137 13.09 -6.07 9.44
N LEU A 138 13.55 -4.93 9.96
CA LEU A 138 14.53 -4.87 11.05
C LEU A 138 13.78 -4.65 12.37
N LYS A 139 14.09 -5.45 13.37
CA LYS A 139 13.57 -5.31 14.74
C LYS A 139 14.65 -5.61 15.74
N ASP A 140 14.93 -4.66 16.63
CA ASP A 140 15.90 -4.76 17.71
C ASP A 140 17.29 -5.26 17.22
N GLY A 141 17.78 -4.66 16.12
CA GLY A 141 19.04 -5.00 15.47
C GLY A 141 19.06 -6.32 14.70
N SER A 142 17.93 -7.04 14.66
CA SER A 142 17.83 -8.35 13.98
C SER A 142 16.87 -8.30 12.80
N ILE A 143 17.28 -8.87 11.67
CA ILE A 143 16.40 -9.03 10.51
C ILE A 143 15.36 -10.10 10.83
N LYS A 144 14.09 -9.76 10.68
CA LYS A 144 12.96 -10.68 10.74
C LYS A 144 12.44 -10.90 9.33
N GLU A 145 12.19 -12.15 8.99
CA GLU A 145 11.60 -12.57 7.72
C GLU A 145 10.43 -13.48 8.01
N LEU A 146 9.26 -13.13 7.51
CA LEU A 146 8.02 -13.89 7.66
C LEU A 146 7.60 -14.44 6.31
N LYS A 147 7.30 -15.73 6.26
CA LYS A 147 6.67 -16.35 5.10
C LYS A 147 5.21 -15.92 5.01
N TYR A 148 4.58 -16.11 3.86
CA TYR A 148 3.18 -15.73 3.63
C TYR A 148 2.22 -16.23 4.73
N ASN A 149 2.32 -17.50 5.12
CA ASN A 149 1.48 -18.12 6.14
C ASN A 149 1.79 -17.69 7.58
N GLU A 150 2.76 -16.79 7.77
CA GLU A 150 3.16 -16.25 9.07
C GLU A 150 2.81 -14.76 9.21
N VAL A 151 2.56 -14.06 8.09
CA VAL A 151 2.36 -12.60 8.07
C VAL A 151 1.19 -12.18 8.96
N PHE A 152 0.05 -12.85 8.85
CA PHE A 152 -1.18 -12.45 9.53
C PHE A 152 -1.30 -12.98 10.97
N THR A 153 -0.39 -13.83 11.40
CA THR A 153 -0.26 -14.29 12.80
C THR A 153 0.77 -13.48 13.60
N ASN A 154 1.60 -12.68 12.92
CA ASN A 154 2.62 -11.82 13.54
C ASN A 154 2.17 -10.35 13.46
N THR A 155 1.21 -10.00 14.30
CA THR A 155 0.60 -8.65 14.30
C THR A 155 1.07 -7.82 15.50
N GLU A 156 1.02 -6.49 15.35
CA GLU A 156 1.23 -5.52 16.43
C GLU A 156 -0.08 -4.73 16.65
N LYS A 157 -0.48 -4.57 17.91
CA LYS A 157 -1.61 -3.72 18.27
C LYS A 157 -1.20 -2.25 18.17
N ILE A 158 -1.99 -1.47 17.44
CA ILE A 158 -1.81 -0.03 17.23
C ILE A 158 -3.06 0.68 17.73
N THR A 159 -2.90 1.64 18.64
CA THR A 159 -4.00 2.49 19.12
C THR A 159 -3.88 3.88 18.51
N ILE A 160 -4.97 4.36 17.92
CA ILE A 160 -5.10 5.73 17.40
C ILE A 160 -6.10 6.45 18.30
N PRO A 161 -5.71 7.53 19.02
CA PRO A 161 -6.63 8.29 19.87
C PRO A 161 -7.89 8.70 19.11
N GLN A 162 -9.04 8.57 19.73
CA GLN A 162 -10.38 8.83 19.18
C GLN A 162 -10.88 7.83 18.11
N TYR A 163 -10.00 6.99 17.51
CA TYR A 163 -10.38 6.06 16.44
C TYR A 163 -10.24 4.57 16.85
N GLY A 164 -9.75 4.33 18.08
CA GLY A 164 -9.71 3.01 18.68
C GLY A 164 -8.47 2.17 18.29
N ASP A 165 -8.63 0.88 18.44
CA ASP A 165 -7.56 -0.10 18.23
C ASP A 165 -7.57 -0.63 16.80
N PHE A 166 -6.37 -0.95 16.35
CA PHE A 166 -6.08 -1.59 15.06
C PHE A 166 -5.07 -2.71 15.30
N GLU A 167 -5.02 -3.64 14.39
CA GLU A 167 -3.93 -4.60 14.26
C GLU A 167 -3.12 -4.30 12.99
N SER A 168 -1.81 -4.43 13.08
CA SER A 168 -0.91 -4.22 11.97
C SER A 168 -0.12 -5.47 11.68
N TYR A 169 0.00 -5.82 10.41
CA TYR A 169 0.96 -6.82 9.92
C TYR A 169 2.05 -6.15 9.09
N ALA A 170 3.28 -6.69 9.16
CA ALA A 170 4.41 -6.16 8.41
C ALA A 170 4.17 -6.31 6.89
N ASN A 171 4.44 -5.24 6.14
CA ASN A 171 4.18 -5.16 4.71
C ASN A 171 5.48 -5.19 3.91
N ARG A 172 5.61 -6.18 3.01
CA ARG A 172 6.70 -6.29 2.03
C ARG A 172 8.11 -6.23 2.68
N ASN A 173 9.10 -5.75 1.93
CA ASN A 173 10.48 -5.58 2.39
C ASN A 173 10.72 -4.15 2.88
N SER A 174 10.66 -3.95 4.19
CA SER A 174 10.96 -2.67 4.84
C SER A 174 12.44 -2.28 4.77
N LEU A 175 13.36 -3.26 4.65
CA LEU A 175 14.81 -3.00 4.66
C LEU A 175 15.26 -2.10 3.50
N ASN A 176 14.56 -2.15 2.37
CA ASN A 176 14.83 -1.31 1.21
C ASN A 176 14.76 0.20 1.51
N TYR A 177 14.10 0.57 2.62
CA TYR A 177 13.92 1.98 3.01
C TYR A 177 14.97 2.49 3.99
N ILE A 178 15.79 1.63 4.58
CA ILE A 178 16.89 2.03 5.49
C ILE A 178 17.77 3.06 4.78
N LYS A 179 18.32 2.72 3.63
CA LYS A 179 19.18 3.60 2.84
C LYS A 179 18.40 4.77 2.21
N LYS A 180 17.16 4.54 1.76
CA LYS A 180 16.32 5.58 1.15
C LYS A 180 15.99 6.71 2.12
N TYR A 181 15.88 6.40 3.42
CA TYR A 181 15.60 7.36 4.49
C TYR A 181 16.85 7.88 5.21
N ASN A 182 18.06 7.46 4.80
CA ASN A 182 19.33 7.75 5.45
C ASN A 182 19.32 7.33 6.94
N LEU A 183 18.88 6.11 7.22
CA LEU A 183 18.74 5.53 8.56
C LEU A 183 19.64 4.29 8.73
N GLU A 184 20.89 4.35 8.25
CA GLU A 184 21.81 3.21 8.22
C GLU A 184 22.13 2.64 9.62
N ASN A 185 22.04 3.45 10.66
CA ASN A 185 22.31 3.06 12.04
C ASN A 185 21.08 2.68 12.85
N ILE A 186 19.92 2.54 12.20
CA ILE A 186 18.67 2.25 12.89
C ILE A 186 18.63 0.80 13.40
N ASN A 187 18.03 0.59 14.56
CA ASN A 187 17.85 -0.75 15.16
C ASN A 187 16.51 -1.38 14.83
N THR A 188 15.49 -0.56 14.55
CA THR A 188 14.15 -1.04 14.19
C THR A 188 13.58 -0.23 13.04
N LEU A 189 13.25 -0.89 11.95
CA LEU A 189 12.52 -0.29 10.82
C LEU A 189 11.44 -1.26 10.32
N VAL A 190 10.17 -0.85 10.50
CA VAL A 190 8.99 -1.64 10.13
C VAL A 190 8.01 -0.76 9.36
N ARG A 191 7.54 -1.26 8.22
CA ARG A 191 6.35 -0.72 7.54
C ARG A 191 5.26 -1.77 7.61
N GLY A 192 4.05 -1.36 7.98
CA GLY A 192 2.94 -2.28 8.20
C GLY A 192 1.61 -1.75 7.68
N THR A 193 0.69 -2.67 7.48
CA THR A 193 -0.68 -2.39 7.04
C THR A 193 -1.62 -2.51 8.21
N LEU A 194 -2.47 -1.50 8.42
CA LEU A 194 -3.49 -1.47 9.46
C LEU A 194 -4.78 -2.16 9.02
N ARG A 195 -5.37 -2.90 9.95
CA ARG A 195 -6.72 -3.49 9.85
C ARG A 195 -7.46 -3.31 11.17
N ARG A 196 -8.78 -3.49 11.16
CA ARG A 196 -9.55 -3.59 12.40
C ARG A 196 -9.27 -4.91 13.12
N PRO A 197 -9.39 -4.96 14.46
CA PRO A 197 -9.18 -6.17 15.23
C PRO A 197 -10.04 -7.34 14.74
N GLY A 198 -9.42 -8.51 14.60
CA GLY A 198 -10.08 -9.72 14.09
C GLY A 198 -9.94 -9.93 12.58
N PHE A 199 -9.52 -8.92 11.82
CA PHE A 199 -9.27 -9.09 10.38
C PHE A 199 -8.12 -10.08 10.13
N CYS A 200 -6.95 -9.86 10.74
CA CYS A 200 -5.76 -10.66 10.48
C CYS A 200 -5.94 -12.15 10.83
N PRO A 201 -6.45 -12.52 12.00
CA PRO A 201 -6.67 -13.93 12.31
C PRO A 201 -7.74 -14.58 11.42
N SER A 202 -8.77 -13.84 10.98
CA SER A 202 -9.75 -14.35 10.01
C SER A 202 -9.14 -14.52 8.62
N TRP A 203 -8.30 -13.56 8.20
CA TRP A 203 -7.59 -13.62 6.93
C TRP A 203 -6.58 -14.77 6.88
N ASP A 204 -5.92 -15.07 7.99
CA ASP A 204 -5.02 -16.20 8.13
C ASP A 204 -5.67 -17.53 7.78
N VAL A 205 -6.95 -17.71 8.12
CA VAL A 205 -7.73 -18.91 7.73
C VAL A 205 -7.87 -18.99 6.20
N LEU A 206 -8.16 -17.86 5.53
CA LEU A 206 -8.26 -17.82 4.07
C LEU A 206 -6.91 -18.10 3.39
N VAL A 207 -5.82 -17.59 3.96
CA VAL A 207 -4.46 -17.86 3.47
C VAL A 207 -4.11 -19.34 3.64
N LYS A 208 -4.30 -19.89 4.83
CA LYS A 208 -3.96 -21.28 5.15
C LYS A 208 -4.81 -22.30 4.42
N SER A 209 -6.05 -21.97 4.09
CA SER A 209 -6.90 -22.83 3.26
C SER A 209 -6.51 -22.83 1.78
N GLY A 210 -5.74 -21.84 1.32
CA GLY A 210 -5.37 -21.68 -0.09
C GLY A 210 -6.35 -20.82 -0.90
N LEU A 211 -7.39 -20.24 -0.25
CA LEU A 211 -8.39 -19.40 -0.92
C LEU A 211 -7.80 -18.12 -1.56
N THR A 212 -6.66 -17.67 -1.09
CA THR A 212 -5.98 -16.48 -1.62
C THR A 212 -4.99 -16.78 -2.76
N SER A 213 -4.85 -18.06 -3.17
CA SER A 213 -3.95 -18.44 -4.27
C SER A 213 -4.57 -18.16 -5.63
N PHE A 214 -3.76 -17.60 -6.55
CA PHE A 214 -4.10 -17.46 -7.97
C PHE A 214 -3.50 -18.57 -8.83
N ASP A 215 -2.92 -19.57 -8.22
CA ASP A 215 -2.48 -20.78 -8.92
C ASP A 215 -3.70 -21.69 -9.17
N GLU A 216 -3.63 -22.55 -10.18
CA GLU A 216 -4.67 -23.54 -10.45
C GLU A 216 -4.61 -24.65 -9.38
N ILE A 217 -5.58 -24.64 -8.46
CA ILE A 217 -5.71 -25.58 -7.35
C ILE A 217 -7.11 -26.15 -7.35
N ASP A 218 -7.24 -27.43 -7.00
CA ASP A 218 -8.54 -28.08 -6.85
C ASP A 218 -9.38 -27.44 -5.75
N MET A 219 -10.51 -26.84 -6.13
CA MET A 219 -11.44 -26.16 -5.22
C MET A 219 -12.04 -27.07 -4.15
N LYS A 220 -12.17 -28.39 -4.40
CA LYS A 220 -12.67 -29.33 -3.39
C LYS A 220 -11.68 -29.45 -2.23
N SER A 221 -10.39 -29.56 -2.54
CA SER A 221 -9.32 -29.59 -1.54
C SER A 221 -9.28 -28.30 -0.73
N VAL A 222 -9.40 -27.13 -1.39
CA VAL A 222 -9.44 -25.82 -0.73
C VAL A 222 -10.65 -25.70 0.20
N LYS A 223 -11.85 -26.13 -0.26
CA LYS A 223 -13.07 -26.14 0.55
C LYS A 223 -12.92 -27.02 1.78
N THR A 224 -12.48 -28.26 1.62
CA THR A 224 -12.28 -29.19 2.74
C THR A 224 -11.35 -28.59 3.79
N LYS A 225 -10.21 -28.04 3.36
CA LYS A 225 -9.24 -27.41 4.26
C LYS A 225 -9.79 -26.17 4.96
N TYR A 226 -10.59 -25.37 4.27
CA TYR A 226 -11.26 -24.21 4.85
C TYR A 226 -12.24 -24.63 5.95
N GLU A 227 -13.10 -25.63 5.68
CA GLU A 227 -14.06 -26.18 6.66
C GLU A 227 -13.35 -26.77 7.89
N GLU A 228 -12.24 -27.49 7.69
CA GLU A 228 -11.43 -28.00 8.80
C GLU A 228 -10.86 -26.89 9.68
N LEU A 229 -10.38 -25.81 9.09
CA LEU A 229 -9.80 -24.68 9.82
C LEU A 229 -10.85 -23.90 10.61
N ILE A 230 -12.06 -23.74 10.06
CA ILE A 230 -13.18 -23.10 10.77
C ILE A 230 -13.62 -23.97 11.95
N ASN A 231 -13.83 -25.27 11.72
CA ASN A 231 -14.31 -26.19 12.75
C ASN A 231 -13.32 -26.36 13.93
N LYS A 232 -12.04 -26.10 13.71
CA LYS A 232 -11.01 -26.10 14.75
C LYS A 232 -10.87 -24.75 15.47
N ASN A 233 -11.62 -23.74 15.06
CA ASN A 233 -11.47 -22.38 15.58
C ASN A 233 -12.64 -22.04 16.53
N ASP A 234 -12.37 -21.95 17.83
CA ASP A 234 -13.37 -21.62 18.85
C ASP A 234 -13.60 -20.11 19.01
N ASN A 235 -12.88 -19.26 18.27
CA ASN A 235 -13.01 -17.80 18.36
C ASN A 235 -14.26 -17.32 17.58
N LYS A 236 -15.28 -16.91 18.30
CA LYS A 236 -16.55 -16.42 17.74
C LYS A 236 -16.39 -15.26 16.76
N LEU A 237 -15.42 -14.37 16.98
CA LEU A 237 -15.16 -13.24 16.08
C LEU A 237 -14.69 -13.75 14.71
N ILE A 238 -13.77 -14.72 14.70
CA ILE A 238 -13.27 -15.34 13.47
C ILE A 238 -14.39 -16.10 12.77
N GLN A 239 -15.18 -16.89 13.52
CA GLN A 239 -16.33 -17.61 12.96
C GLN A 239 -17.33 -16.63 12.30
N ASN A 240 -17.75 -15.57 13.00
CA ASN A 240 -18.66 -14.58 12.45
C ASN A 240 -18.12 -13.90 11.18
N ASN A 241 -16.82 -13.58 11.15
CA ASN A 241 -16.20 -13.01 9.97
C ASN A 241 -16.26 -13.95 8.77
N LEU A 242 -15.93 -15.23 8.97
CA LEU A 242 -15.89 -16.21 7.89
C LEU A 242 -17.29 -16.63 7.43
N GLU A 243 -18.25 -16.77 8.34
CA GLU A 243 -19.66 -17.04 8.04
C GLU A 243 -20.28 -15.90 7.21
N TYR A 244 -19.96 -14.63 7.53
CA TYR A 244 -20.43 -13.49 6.76
C TYR A 244 -20.04 -13.56 5.29
N LEU A 245 -18.88 -14.11 4.96
CA LEU A 245 -18.42 -14.21 3.57
C LEU A 245 -19.28 -15.18 2.74
N ASP A 246 -19.91 -16.17 3.37
CA ASP A 246 -20.84 -17.12 2.73
C ASP A 246 -20.23 -17.78 1.47
N LEU A 247 -18.98 -18.26 1.60
CA LEU A 247 -18.17 -18.59 0.44
C LEU A 247 -18.72 -19.79 -0.37
N PHE A 248 -19.24 -20.83 0.30
CA PHE A 248 -19.56 -22.10 -0.33
C PHE A 248 -21.05 -22.47 -0.32
N ASN A 249 -21.93 -21.60 0.16
CA ASN A 249 -23.38 -21.89 0.31
C ASN A 249 -24.21 -21.51 -0.93
N SER A 250 -23.64 -20.85 -1.92
CA SER A 250 -24.34 -20.50 -3.15
C SER A 250 -24.04 -21.49 -4.27
N ASP A 251 -25.10 -22.00 -4.93
CA ASP A 251 -25.04 -22.87 -6.12
C ASP A 251 -24.57 -22.10 -7.39
N GLU A 252 -23.55 -21.24 -7.26
CA GLU A 252 -23.04 -20.57 -8.43
C GLU A 252 -22.18 -21.56 -9.26
N ASN A 253 -22.74 -22.08 -10.35
CA ASN A 253 -22.04 -22.90 -11.36
C ASN A 253 -21.00 -22.09 -12.16
N ILE A 254 -20.39 -21.05 -11.55
CA ILE A 254 -19.38 -20.24 -12.20
C ILE A 254 -18.03 -20.94 -12.03
N LYS A 255 -17.39 -21.27 -13.15
CA LYS A 255 -16.00 -21.75 -13.12
C LYS A 255 -15.05 -20.56 -12.93
N PHE A 256 -14.21 -20.65 -11.92
CA PHE A 256 -13.12 -19.70 -11.67
C PHE A 256 -11.79 -20.31 -12.08
N ASN A 257 -10.85 -19.48 -12.53
CA ASN A 257 -9.52 -19.94 -12.95
C ASN A 257 -8.64 -20.31 -11.74
N SER A 258 -8.94 -19.75 -10.58
CA SER A 258 -8.19 -19.98 -9.34
C SER A 258 -9.06 -19.77 -8.10
N PRO A 259 -8.65 -20.29 -6.93
CA PRO A 259 -9.29 -19.95 -5.66
C PRO A 259 -9.30 -18.46 -5.35
N GLY A 260 -8.23 -17.75 -5.71
CA GLY A 260 -8.12 -16.30 -5.53
C GLY A 260 -9.13 -15.50 -6.37
N ASP A 261 -9.40 -15.93 -7.61
CA ASP A 261 -10.45 -15.32 -8.44
C ASP A 261 -11.84 -15.57 -7.86
N PHE A 262 -12.09 -16.79 -7.35
CA PHE A 262 -13.32 -17.11 -6.62
C PHE A 262 -13.49 -16.22 -5.39
N LEU A 263 -12.48 -16.18 -4.51
CA LEU A 263 -12.52 -15.35 -3.30
C LEU A 263 -12.75 -13.88 -3.66
N GLN A 264 -11.98 -13.33 -4.61
CA GLN A 264 -12.11 -11.96 -5.05
C GLN A 264 -13.54 -11.65 -5.49
N SER A 265 -14.16 -12.50 -6.30
CA SER A 265 -15.53 -12.31 -6.78
C SER A 265 -16.56 -12.28 -5.63
N LYS A 266 -16.39 -13.13 -4.61
CA LYS A 266 -17.25 -13.11 -3.42
C LYS A 266 -17.04 -11.83 -2.58
N LEU A 267 -15.80 -11.46 -2.35
CA LEU A 267 -15.45 -10.26 -1.59
C LEU A 267 -15.91 -8.97 -2.29
N GLU A 268 -15.83 -8.88 -3.61
CA GLU A 268 -16.31 -7.72 -4.37
C GLU A 268 -17.82 -7.49 -4.17
N LYS A 269 -18.61 -8.55 -4.01
CA LYS A 269 -20.03 -8.43 -3.68
C LYS A 269 -20.26 -8.02 -2.21
N LYS A 270 -19.51 -8.64 -1.27
CA LYS A 270 -19.71 -8.45 0.18
C LYS A 270 -19.09 -7.15 0.71
N TRP A 271 -18.02 -6.67 0.11
CA TRP A 271 -17.25 -5.50 0.54
C TRP A 271 -17.34 -4.31 -0.42
N ALA A 272 -18.33 -4.31 -1.30
CA ALA A 272 -18.60 -3.14 -2.13
C ALA A 272 -18.97 -1.92 -1.26
N LEU A 273 -18.48 -0.75 -1.64
CA LEU A 273 -18.99 0.50 -1.07
C LEU A 273 -20.43 0.71 -1.53
N SER A 274 -21.31 0.97 -0.58
CA SER A 274 -22.68 1.40 -0.84
C SER A 274 -22.71 2.91 -1.08
N LYS A 275 -23.76 3.40 -1.72
CA LYS A 275 -23.99 4.83 -1.87
C LYS A 275 -23.94 5.52 -0.49
N ASN A 276 -23.20 6.61 -0.39
CA ASN A 276 -22.93 7.38 0.83
C ASN A 276 -22.01 6.70 1.87
N ASP A 277 -21.48 5.50 1.62
CA ASP A 277 -20.43 4.96 2.48
C ASP A 277 -19.21 5.88 2.45
N LYS A 278 -18.61 6.04 3.62
CA LYS A 278 -17.38 6.81 3.81
C LYS A 278 -16.25 5.85 4.13
N ASP A 279 -15.18 5.94 3.38
CA ASP A 279 -13.94 5.29 3.74
C ASP A 279 -13.13 6.12 4.73
N MET A 280 -12.09 5.52 5.26
CA MET A 280 -11.17 6.15 6.20
C MET A 280 -9.74 5.72 5.89
N ILE A 281 -8.84 6.68 5.79
CA ILE A 281 -7.40 6.44 5.79
C ILE A 281 -6.87 6.71 7.19
N VAL A 282 -6.08 5.76 7.69
CA VAL A 282 -5.34 5.89 8.95
C VAL A 282 -3.87 5.67 8.68
N MET A 283 -3.03 6.58 9.13
CA MET A 283 -1.57 6.46 9.06
C MET A 283 -0.97 6.87 10.40
N GLN A 284 0.04 6.11 10.85
CA GLN A 284 0.79 6.46 12.07
C GLN A 284 2.27 6.17 11.87
N HIS A 285 3.11 7.15 12.20
CA HIS A 285 4.54 7.01 12.36
C HIS A 285 4.90 7.00 13.83
N LYS A 286 5.76 6.08 14.24
CA LYS A 286 6.34 6.00 15.58
C LYS A 286 7.86 6.06 15.47
N PHE A 287 8.46 6.98 16.20
CA PHE A 287 9.91 7.15 16.30
C PHE A 287 10.36 6.95 17.73
N GLU A 288 11.51 6.31 17.90
CA GLU A 288 12.30 6.35 19.12
C GLU A 288 13.66 6.93 18.75
N TYR A 289 14.13 7.90 19.53
CA TYR A 289 15.39 8.60 19.26
C TYR A 289 16.01 9.11 20.55
N GLU A 290 17.32 9.30 20.52
CA GLU A 290 18.09 9.93 21.57
C GLU A 290 18.48 11.36 21.17
N LEU A 291 18.32 12.31 22.07
CA LEU A 291 18.77 13.69 21.91
C LEU A 291 19.35 14.17 23.25
N ASN A 292 20.60 14.64 23.24
CA ASN A 292 21.31 15.09 24.45
C ASN A 292 21.34 14.01 25.56
N ASN A 293 21.57 12.75 25.20
CA ASN A 293 21.57 11.59 26.08
C ASN A 293 20.22 11.30 26.77
N ILE A 294 19.12 11.81 26.23
CA ILE A 294 17.76 11.55 26.71
C ILE A 294 16.99 10.82 25.61
N ASN A 295 16.32 9.73 25.99
CA ASN A 295 15.49 8.96 25.09
C ASN A 295 14.08 9.56 24.95
N TYR A 296 13.62 9.70 23.74
CA TYR A 296 12.32 10.24 23.40
C TYR A 296 11.52 9.27 22.52
N ARG A 297 10.20 9.43 22.59
CA ARG A 297 9.26 8.81 21.66
C ARG A 297 8.41 9.89 20.99
N LEU A 298 8.27 9.80 19.67
CA LEU A 298 7.40 10.68 18.90
C LEU A 298 6.40 9.82 18.13
N THR A 299 5.14 10.21 18.19
CA THR A 299 4.08 9.59 17.39
C THR A 299 3.40 10.66 16.57
N SER A 300 3.29 10.43 15.27
CA SER A 300 2.56 11.29 14.32
C SER A 300 1.46 10.47 13.68
N SER A 301 0.23 10.96 13.76
CA SER A 301 -0.93 10.24 13.21
C SER A 301 -1.70 11.13 12.25
N MET A 302 -2.19 10.53 11.17
CA MET A 302 -3.11 11.14 10.22
C MET A 302 -4.35 10.27 10.10
N VAL A 303 -5.52 10.88 10.21
CA VAL A 303 -6.79 10.24 9.88
C VAL A 303 -7.55 11.15 8.94
N LEU A 304 -8.01 10.59 7.83
CA LEU A 304 -8.87 11.26 6.87
C LEU A 304 -10.09 10.40 6.61
N ILE A 305 -11.28 11.00 6.70
CA ILE A 305 -12.55 10.35 6.37
C ILE A 305 -13.02 10.88 5.02
N GLY A 306 -13.45 9.99 4.13
CA GLY A 306 -14.06 10.32 2.86
C GLY A 306 -15.39 11.04 3.02
N SER A 307 -15.87 11.64 1.94
CA SER A 307 -17.17 12.34 1.98
C SER A 307 -18.32 11.40 1.59
N ASP A 308 -18.07 10.50 0.66
CA ASP A 308 -19.00 9.53 0.09
C ASP A 308 -18.23 8.43 -0.66
N ASP A 309 -18.93 7.54 -1.35
CA ASP A 309 -18.39 6.45 -2.15
C ASP A 309 -17.62 6.88 -3.42
N ILE A 310 -17.70 8.15 -3.81
CA ILE A 310 -16.99 8.73 -4.96
C ILE A 310 -15.81 9.59 -4.48
N LYS A 311 -16.07 10.52 -3.55
CA LYS A 311 -15.06 11.41 -2.97
C LYS A 311 -14.42 10.76 -1.75
N THR A 312 -13.84 9.60 -1.96
CA THR A 312 -13.25 8.77 -0.91
C THR A 312 -11.98 9.40 -0.34
N ALA A 313 -11.63 9.04 0.90
CA ALA A 313 -10.34 9.39 1.51
C ALA A 313 -9.19 8.80 0.70
N MET A 314 -9.35 7.56 0.18
CA MET A 314 -8.37 6.92 -0.68
C MET A 314 -8.13 7.75 -1.96
N ALA A 315 -9.17 8.15 -2.66
CA ALA A 315 -9.03 8.97 -3.87
C ALA A 315 -8.33 10.31 -3.61
N LYS A 316 -8.66 10.96 -2.48
CA LYS A 316 -8.03 12.22 -2.07
C LYS A 316 -6.54 12.03 -1.74
N THR A 317 -6.21 11.01 -0.93
CA THR A 317 -4.83 10.79 -0.46
C THR A 317 -3.90 10.24 -1.54
N VAL A 318 -4.43 9.60 -2.57
CA VAL A 318 -3.64 9.19 -3.75
C VAL A 318 -3.59 10.32 -4.79
N GLY A 319 -4.70 10.97 -5.06
CA GLY A 319 -4.81 11.96 -6.13
C GLY A 319 -4.14 13.31 -5.83
N LEU A 320 -4.23 13.81 -4.58
CA LEU A 320 -3.65 15.10 -4.23
C LEU A 320 -2.12 15.14 -4.35
N PRO A 321 -1.34 14.15 -3.86
CA PRO A 321 0.10 14.14 -4.10
C PRO A 321 0.46 14.14 -5.59
N VAL A 322 -0.24 13.35 -6.40
CA VAL A 322 -0.05 13.34 -7.85
C VAL A 322 -0.33 14.73 -8.45
N PHE A 323 -1.42 15.38 -8.03
CA PHE A 323 -1.77 16.73 -8.48
C PHE A 323 -0.69 17.76 -8.13
N PHE A 324 -0.23 17.79 -6.87
CA PHE A 324 0.80 18.74 -6.45
C PHE A 324 2.12 18.47 -7.15
N ALA A 325 2.52 17.21 -7.32
CA ALA A 325 3.71 16.86 -8.07
C ALA A 325 3.62 17.29 -9.55
N ALA A 326 2.47 17.07 -10.19
CA ALA A 326 2.22 17.51 -11.56
C ALA A 326 2.34 19.03 -11.68
N LYS A 327 1.72 19.77 -10.76
CA LYS A 327 1.80 21.24 -10.71
C LYS A 327 3.25 21.73 -10.58
N GLN A 328 4.03 21.14 -9.67
CA GLN A 328 5.43 21.52 -9.48
C GLN A 328 6.30 21.27 -10.73
N ILE A 329 6.05 20.13 -11.41
CA ILE A 329 6.78 19.80 -12.65
C ILE A 329 6.41 20.76 -13.77
N LEU A 330 5.12 21.05 -13.96
CA LEU A 330 4.64 21.95 -15.02
C LEU A 330 5.03 23.43 -14.79
N GLU A 331 5.25 23.82 -13.53
CA GLU A 331 5.71 25.16 -13.15
C GLU A 331 7.25 25.25 -13.06
N ASP A 332 7.99 24.23 -13.55
CA ASP A 332 9.46 24.13 -13.51
C ASP A 332 10.09 24.36 -12.12
N LYS A 333 9.35 23.97 -11.06
CA LYS A 333 9.78 24.13 -9.66
C LYS A 333 10.63 22.98 -9.13
N THR A 334 11.01 22.01 -9.96
CA THR A 334 11.87 20.90 -9.59
C THR A 334 13.03 20.74 -10.56
N SER A 335 14.23 20.59 -10.03
CA SER A 335 15.44 20.29 -10.79
C SER A 335 15.73 18.79 -10.90
N LEU A 336 14.92 17.94 -10.24
CA LEU A 336 15.12 16.50 -10.21
C LEU A 336 15.02 15.87 -11.59
N LYS A 337 15.92 14.93 -11.89
CA LYS A 337 15.95 14.15 -13.13
C LYS A 337 16.23 12.67 -12.82
N GLY A 338 15.84 11.82 -13.77
CA GLY A 338 15.95 10.36 -13.59
C GLY A 338 14.75 9.76 -12.89
N VAL A 339 14.90 8.52 -12.44
CA VAL A 339 13.86 7.80 -11.67
C VAL A 339 13.98 8.17 -10.21
N LYS A 340 12.93 8.75 -9.64
CA LYS A 340 12.89 9.28 -8.28
C LYS A 340 11.68 8.80 -7.51
N ILE A 341 11.80 8.84 -6.17
CA ILE A 341 10.71 8.71 -5.19
C ILE A 341 10.76 9.93 -4.25
N PRO A 342 9.68 10.30 -3.53
CA PRO A 342 9.60 11.55 -2.79
C PRO A 342 10.32 11.53 -1.43
N VAL A 343 11.59 11.13 -1.40
CA VAL A 343 12.45 11.09 -0.20
C VAL A 343 13.58 12.12 -0.21
N HIS A 344 13.79 12.83 -1.32
CA HIS A 344 14.85 13.85 -1.45
C HIS A 344 14.56 15.10 -0.63
N LYS A 345 15.63 15.82 -0.19
CA LYS A 345 15.47 17.12 0.52
C LYS A 345 14.73 18.15 -0.32
N ASP A 346 14.87 18.11 -1.65
CA ASP A 346 14.12 18.95 -2.58
C ASP A 346 12.61 18.64 -2.65
N ARG A 347 12.11 17.62 -1.92
CA ARG A 347 10.68 17.31 -1.85
C ARG A 347 9.82 18.46 -1.33
N LYS A 348 10.41 19.44 -0.62
CA LYS A 348 9.71 20.68 -0.23
C LYS A 348 9.18 21.45 -1.45
N SER A 349 9.73 21.15 -2.64
CA SER A 349 9.25 21.66 -3.91
C SER A 349 8.21 20.76 -4.58
N VAL A 350 7.95 19.55 -4.07
CA VAL A 350 7.05 18.56 -4.68
C VAL A 350 5.75 18.39 -3.88
N VAL A 351 5.64 18.99 -2.68
CA VAL A 351 4.42 18.92 -1.82
C VAL A 351 4.11 20.28 -1.21
#